data_a7f63377eebafad573eafa94d9302d52
#
_entry.id   a7f63377eebafad573eafa94d9302d52
#
_cell.length_a   1.000
_cell.length_b   1.000
_cell.length_c   1.000
_cell.angle_alpha   90.00
_cell.angle_beta   90.00
_cell.angle_gamma   90.00
#
_symmetry.space_group_name_H-M   'P 1'
#
loop_
_entity.id
_entity.type
_entity.pdbx_description
1 polymer ?
#
loop_
_entity_poly.entity_id
_entity_poly.type
_entity_poly.pdbx_seq_one_letter_code
_entity_poly.pdbx_strand_id
1 'polypeptide(L)'
;MDYKQAGVDVEAGREFVDNIRNMVISTHRPEVLGALGGFSGLFALPSGYTEPVLVSGTDGVGTKLKLANTLNRHHTVGIDLVAMCVNDVLTSGAEPLFFLDYLATGKLNQQQLTEVVSGIAEGCRLAGCALIGGETAEMPGFYPPGEYDLAGFCVGIVEKSLILDCSQVQVGDVAIGLESSGVHSNGFSLVRKIIDEYNISLQDCPDYLNKTSLGEALLTPTKIYVKPILAAQKAGLDIHGMAHITGGGLPENLPRCLPKGMSIDIDKSSWDIPPIFKWISAVGNVEEEAMFNTFNMGIGFVVLVSPTQAEITINWFASQGIKAYCIGEVS
;
A
#
# COMPACT_ATOMS: atom_id res chain seq x y z
N MET A 1 9.94 42.64 -3.89
CA MET A 1 9.69 41.34 -3.22
C MET A 1 8.66 40.62 -4.05
N ASP A 2 8.99 39.42 -4.51
CA ASP A 2 8.08 38.58 -5.33
C ASP A 2 7.89 37.21 -4.72
N TYR A 3 7.04 36.38 -5.30
CA TYR A 3 6.66 35.08 -4.78
C TYR A 3 7.84 34.08 -4.79
N LYS A 4 8.74 34.20 -5.78
CA LYS A 4 9.98 33.43 -5.87
C LYS A 4 10.97 33.77 -4.75
N GLN A 5 11.08 35.04 -4.39
CA GLN A 5 11.88 35.50 -3.24
C GLN A 5 11.28 35.05 -1.89
N ALA A 6 9.98 34.77 -1.85
CA ALA A 6 9.30 34.17 -0.70
C ALA A 6 9.46 32.64 -0.62
N GLY A 7 10.13 32.02 -1.62
CA GLY A 7 10.46 30.59 -1.60
C GLY A 7 9.53 29.72 -2.45
N VAL A 8 8.61 30.30 -3.27
CA VAL A 8 7.71 29.55 -4.14
C VAL A 8 8.01 29.86 -5.60
N ASP A 9 8.41 28.85 -6.38
CA ASP A 9 8.76 28.99 -7.80
C ASP A 9 7.65 28.44 -8.71
N VAL A 10 6.73 29.28 -9.13
CA VAL A 10 5.58 28.92 -9.99
C VAL A 10 6.01 28.35 -11.35
N GLU A 11 7.14 28.83 -11.93
CA GLU A 11 7.63 28.33 -13.22
C GLU A 11 8.16 26.89 -13.05
N ALA A 12 8.97 26.64 -12.01
CA ALA A 12 9.42 25.29 -11.68
C ALA A 12 8.25 24.32 -11.45
N GLY A 13 7.16 24.79 -10.83
CA GLY A 13 5.93 24.02 -10.68
C GLY A 13 5.27 23.63 -11.99
N ARG A 14 5.22 24.55 -12.97
CA ARG A 14 4.68 24.29 -14.31
C ARG A 14 5.53 23.29 -15.09
N GLU A 15 6.84 23.46 -15.08
CA GLU A 15 7.78 22.53 -15.70
C GLU A 15 7.67 21.13 -15.09
N PHE A 16 7.52 21.04 -13.78
CA PHE A 16 7.29 19.77 -13.09
C PHE A 16 6.03 19.07 -13.60
N VAL A 17 4.89 19.77 -13.68
CA VAL A 17 3.64 19.21 -14.22
C VAL A 17 3.79 18.72 -15.66
N ASP A 18 4.55 19.44 -16.50
CA ASP A 18 4.80 19.02 -17.86
C ASP A 18 5.69 17.76 -17.92
N ASN A 19 6.68 17.64 -17.05
CA ASN A 19 7.56 16.49 -16.94
C ASN A 19 6.83 15.20 -16.55
N ILE A 20 5.84 15.29 -15.64
CA ILE A 20 5.08 14.12 -15.16
C ILE A 20 3.89 13.75 -16.06
N ARG A 21 3.47 14.64 -16.97
CA ARG A 21 2.27 14.48 -17.81
C ARG A 21 2.13 13.12 -18.47
N ASN A 22 3.18 12.66 -19.13
CA ASN A 22 3.16 11.38 -19.86
C ASN A 22 3.06 10.18 -18.92
N MET A 23 3.64 10.26 -17.72
CA MET A 23 3.55 9.22 -16.69
C MET A 23 2.11 9.11 -16.20
N VAL A 24 1.46 10.24 -15.91
CA VAL A 24 0.05 10.32 -15.48
C VAL A 24 -0.86 9.75 -16.56
N ILE A 25 -0.73 10.20 -17.81
CA ILE A 25 -1.54 9.72 -18.95
C ILE A 25 -1.37 8.22 -19.18
N SER A 26 -0.20 7.65 -18.91
CA SER A 26 0.05 6.20 -19.06
C SER A 26 -0.78 5.33 -18.12
N THR A 27 -1.40 5.91 -17.09
CA THR A 27 -2.31 5.22 -16.16
C THR A 27 -3.77 5.32 -16.57
N HIS A 28 -4.10 6.18 -17.54
CA HIS A 28 -5.49 6.48 -17.88
C HIS A 28 -6.23 5.27 -18.42
N ARG A 29 -7.48 5.16 -18.00
CA ARG A 29 -8.48 4.21 -18.43
C ARG A 29 -9.48 4.91 -19.38
N PRO A 30 -10.30 4.17 -20.13
CA PRO A 30 -11.31 4.76 -21.02
C PRO A 30 -12.30 5.71 -20.31
N GLU A 31 -12.52 5.51 -19.02
CA GLU A 31 -13.43 6.30 -18.21
C GLU A 31 -12.88 7.68 -17.82
N VAL A 32 -11.58 7.94 -18.00
CA VAL A 32 -11.00 9.26 -17.73
C VAL A 32 -11.48 10.25 -18.79
N LEU A 33 -12.12 11.32 -18.33
CA LEU A 33 -12.66 12.38 -19.19
C LEU A 33 -11.82 13.65 -19.01
N GLY A 34 -11.25 14.15 -20.11
CA GLY A 34 -10.46 15.39 -20.11
C GLY A 34 -8.95 15.15 -20.03
N ALA A 35 -8.20 16.24 -19.84
CA ALA A 35 -6.74 16.26 -19.79
C ALA A 35 -6.23 16.69 -18.42
N LEU A 36 -5.00 16.31 -18.09
CA LEU A 36 -4.29 16.80 -16.89
C LEU A 36 -4.10 18.33 -16.95
N GLY A 37 -4.33 19.01 -15.83
CA GLY A 37 -4.13 20.46 -15.68
C GLY A 37 -5.41 21.28 -15.60
N GLY A 38 -6.58 20.66 -15.54
CA GLY A 38 -7.83 21.31 -15.17
C GLY A 38 -7.95 21.50 -13.64
N PHE A 39 -9.01 22.18 -13.18
CA PHE A 39 -9.30 22.34 -11.75
C PHE A 39 -9.74 21.04 -11.08
N SER A 40 -10.19 20.05 -11.84
CA SER A 40 -10.70 18.77 -11.35
C SER A 40 -10.42 17.64 -12.33
N GLY A 41 -10.22 16.43 -11.81
CA GLY A 41 -10.25 15.21 -12.60
C GLY A 41 -11.70 14.76 -12.85
N LEU A 42 -12.01 14.39 -14.09
CA LEU A 42 -13.32 13.86 -14.46
C LEU A 42 -13.20 12.38 -14.78
N PHE A 43 -14.09 11.57 -14.20
CA PHE A 43 -14.12 10.14 -14.39
C PHE A 43 -15.57 9.65 -14.58
N ALA A 44 -15.84 8.98 -15.69
CA ALA A 44 -17.14 8.38 -15.94
C ALA A 44 -17.30 7.09 -15.12
N LEU A 45 -18.49 6.85 -14.58
CA LEU A 45 -18.76 5.57 -13.94
C LEU A 45 -18.71 4.44 -14.99
N PRO A 46 -18.01 3.33 -14.72
CA PRO A 46 -18.02 2.19 -15.61
C PRO A 46 -19.43 1.60 -15.77
N SER A 47 -19.71 1.05 -16.93
CA SER A 47 -20.96 0.31 -17.17
C SER A 47 -20.93 -1.07 -16.53
N GLY A 48 -22.12 -1.70 -16.38
CA GLY A 48 -22.22 -3.10 -15.91
C GLY A 48 -22.60 -3.25 -14.43
N TYR A 49 -22.79 -2.15 -13.72
CA TYR A 49 -23.31 -2.13 -12.34
C TYR A 49 -24.79 -1.83 -12.35
N THR A 50 -25.55 -2.48 -11.48
CA THR A 50 -26.99 -2.27 -11.27
C THR A 50 -27.23 -1.28 -10.12
N GLU A 51 -26.57 -1.49 -9.00
CA GLU A 51 -26.56 -0.61 -7.83
C GLU A 51 -25.11 -0.29 -7.42
N PRO A 52 -24.40 0.58 -8.18
CA PRO A 52 -23.01 0.89 -7.91
C PRO A 52 -22.84 1.62 -6.57
N VAL A 53 -21.87 1.20 -5.77
CA VAL A 53 -21.45 1.87 -4.54
C VAL A 53 -20.00 2.32 -4.70
N LEU A 54 -19.74 3.59 -4.42
CA LEU A 54 -18.37 4.13 -4.38
C LEU A 54 -17.73 3.85 -3.03
N VAL A 55 -16.50 3.38 -3.05
CA VAL A 55 -15.66 3.12 -1.87
C VAL A 55 -14.46 4.04 -1.95
N SER A 56 -14.10 4.71 -0.87
CA SER A 56 -12.94 5.59 -0.83
C SER A 56 -12.03 5.26 0.33
N GLY A 57 -10.72 5.39 0.11
CA GLY A 57 -9.69 5.26 1.11
C GLY A 57 -8.64 6.36 0.96
N THR A 58 -8.05 6.76 2.07
CA THR A 58 -6.95 7.73 2.11
C THR A 58 -5.89 7.24 3.08
N ASP A 59 -4.63 7.37 2.69
CA ASP A 59 -3.48 7.01 3.52
C ASP A 59 -2.25 7.81 3.09
N GLY A 60 -1.18 7.70 3.88
CA GLY A 60 0.15 8.23 3.60
C GLY A 60 1.21 7.13 3.57
N VAL A 61 2.47 7.52 3.44
CA VAL A 61 3.61 6.57 3.50
C VAL A 61 4.22 6.55 4.90
N GLY A 62 4.08 7.63 5.64
CA GLY A 62 4.63 7.76 6.97
C GLY A 62 6.16 7.87 6.98
N THR A 63 6.79 7.43 8.09
CA THR A 63 8.21 7.70 8.35
C THR A 63 9.19 6.88 7.50
N LYS A 64 8.72 5.98 6.64
CA LYS A 64 9.52 5.33 5.57
C LYS A 64 10.14 6.39 4.63
N LEU A 65 9.46 7.54 4.44
CA LEU A 65 9.95 8.67 3.65
C LEU A 65 11.33 9.16 4.11
N LYS A 66 11.64 9.07 5.41
CA LYS A 66 12.96 9.46 5.93
C LYS A 66 14.08 8.56 5.41
N LEU A 67 13.81 7.25 5.26
CA LEU A 67 14.77 6.32 4.67
C LEU A 67 14.96 6.60 3.17
N ALA A 68 13.85 6.87 2.46
CA ALA A 68 13.91 7.26 1.06
C ALA A 68 14.79 8.51 0.85
N ASN A 69 14.64 9.52 1.71
CA ASN A 69 15.45 10.72 1.70
C ASN A 69 16.93 10.41 2.01
N THR A 70 17.21 9.61 3.03
CA THR A 70 18.59 9.23 3.40
C THR A 70 19.31 8.48 2.28
N LEU A 71 18.58 7.63 1.56
CA LEU A 71 19.12 6.82 0.47
C LEU A 71 19.02 7.50 -0.90
N ASN A 72 18.37 8.66 -0.99
CA ASN A 72 18.04 9.36 -2.23
C ASN A 72 17.37 8.42 -3.25
N ARG A 73 16.36 7.68 -2.82
CA ARG A 73 15.58 6.71 -3.62
C ARG A 73 14.09 6.95 -3.38
N HIS A 74 13.42 7.57 -4.33
CA HIS A 74 12.08 8.12 -4.13
C HIS A 74 10.97 7.40 -4.91
N HIS A 75 11.32 6.55 -5.88
CA HIS A 75 10.36 5.83 -6.71
C HIS A 75 9.48 4.86 -5.91
N THR A 76 10.09 4.06 -5.02
CA THR A 76 9.39 3.00 -4.30
C THR A 76 8.30 3.52 -3.36
N VAL A 77 8.51 4.70 -2.75
CA VAL A 77 7.52 5.29 -1.82
C VAL A 77 6.27 5.82 -2.55
N GLY A 78 6.38 6.13 -3.85
CA GLY A 78 5.20 6.40 -4.68
C GLY A 78 4.33 5.16 -4.87
N ILE A 79 4.94 3.98 -5.05
CA ILE A 79 4.22 2.69 -5.10
C ILE A 79 3.59 2.40 -3.74
N ASP A 80 4.34 2.63 -2.63
CA ASP A 80 3.81 2.47 -1.27
C ASP A 80 2.53 3.28 -1.06
N LEU A 81 2.54 4.56 -1.46
CA LEU A 81 1.38 5.44 -1.32
C LEU A 81 0.12 4.86 -1.98
N VAL A 82 0.25 4.42 -3.23
CA VAL A 82 -0.87 3.82 -3.96
C VAL A 82 -1.30 2.52 -3.30
N ALA A 83 -0.36 1.64 -2.95
CA ALA A 83 -0.63 0.34 -2.36
C ALA A 83 -1.44 0.45 -1.06
N MET A 84 -1.08 1.39 -0.18
CA MET A 84 -1.79 1.61 1.09
C MET A 84 -3.27 1.93 0.83
N CYS A 85 -3.56 2.84 -0.10
CA CYS A 85 -4.93 3.26 -0.39
C CYS A 85 -5.74 2.20 -1.17
N VAL A 86 -5.16 1.59 -2.22
CA VAL A 86 -5.91 0.67 -3.09
C VAL A 86 -6.16 -0.68 -2.42
N ASN A 87 -5.25 -1.15 -1.57
CA ASN A 87 -5.46 -2.38 -0.81
C ASN A 87 -6.57 -2.20 0.24
N ASP A 88 -6.70 -1.02 0.85
CA ASP A 88 -7.79 -0.71 1.77
C ASP A 88 -9.14 -0.69 1.05
N VAL A 89 -9.22 -0.01 -0.10
CA VAL A 89 -10.42 0.00 -0.95
C VAL A 89 -10.82 -1.42 -1.35
N LEU A 90 -9.84 -2.26 -1.67
CA LEU A 90 -10.04 -3.66 -2.06
C LEU A 90 -10.71 -4.51 -0.97
N THR A 91 -10.47 -4.21 0.32
CA THR A 91 -11.05 -4.99 1.44
C THR A 91 -12.56 -5.04 1.43
N SER A 92 -13.22 -4.04 0.85
CA SER A 92 -14.68 -3.99 0.65
C SER A 92 -15.16 -4.75 -0.60
N GLY A 93 -14.27 -5.44 -1.34
CA GLY A 93 -14.57 -6.07 -2.62
C GLY A 93 -14.57 -5.09 -3.81
N ALA A 94 -14.15 -3.85 -3.59
CA ALA A 94 -14.22 -2.79 -4.61
C ALA A 94 -13.02 -2.81 -5.56
N GLU A 95 -13.29 -2.53 -6.84
CA GLU A 95 -12.28 -2.25 -7.87
C GLU A 95 -11.84 -0.79 -7.75
N PRO A 96 -10.54 -0.48 -7.52
CA PRO A 96 -10.02 0.89 -7.59
C PRO A 96 -10.22 1.49 -8.99
N LEU A 97 -10.81 2.66 -9.08
CA LEU A 97 -11.08 3.37 -10.32
C LEU A 97 -10.05 4.44 -10.63
N PHE A 98 -9.85 5.34 -9.66
CA PHE A 98 -8.91 6.43 -9.81
C PHE A 98 -8.24 6.82 -8.50
N PHE A 99 -7.13 7.51 -8.65
CA PHE A 99 -6.25 7.96 -7.58
C PHE A 99 -5.97 9.45 -7.71
N LEU A 100 -5.83 10.11 -6.58
CA LEU A 100 -5.35 11.48 -6.42
C LEU A 100 -4.25 11.49 -5.39
N ASP A 101 -3.22 12.32 -5.59
CA ASP A 101 -2.14 12.50 -4.62
C ASP A 101 -2.08 13.94 -4.10
N TYR A 102 -1.59 14.09 -2.89
CA TYR A 102 -1.13 15.35 -2.33
C TYR A 102 0.33 15.21 -1.95
N LEU A 103 1.17 16.06 -2.54
CA LEU A 103 2.60 16.09 -2.30
C LEU A 103 2.97 17.46 -1.74
N ALA A 104 3.49 17.49 -0.50
CA ALA A 104 3.92 18.71 0.16
C ALA A 104 5.42 18.68 0.42
N THR A 105 6.14 19.74 0.09
CA THR A 105 7.60 19.85 0.28
C THR A 105 8.00 21.25 0.74
N GLY A 106 9.14 21.37 1.42
CA GLY A 106 9.68 22.67 1.81
C GLY A 106 10.19 23.49 0.64
N LYS A 107 10.76 22.81 -0.36
CA LYS A 107 11.23 23.39 -1.63
C LYS A 107 11.16 22.35 -2.73
N LEU A 108 10.63 22.73 -3.86
CA LEU A 108 10.47 21.86 -5.02
C LEU A 108 11.82 21.40 -5.56
N ASN A 109 12.06 20.07 -5.52
CA ASN A 109 13.16 19.41 -6.21
C ASN A 109 12.57 18.55 -7.33
N GLN A 110 12.66 19.04 -8.58
CA GLN A 110 12.01 18.41 -9.73
C GLN A 110 12.42 16.94 -9.91
N GLN A 111 13.71 16.61 -9.75
CA GLN A 111 14.17 15.23 -9.92
C GLN A 111 13.57 14.30 -8.87
N GLN A 112 13.67 14.67 -7.61
CA GLN A 112 13.14 13.90 -6.46
C GLN A 112 11.63 13.66 -6.61
N LEU A 113 10.87 14.71 -6.88
CA LEU A 113 9.41 14.61 -6.97
C LEU A 113 8.95 13.88 -8.24
N THR A 114 9.71 13.99 -9.34
CA THR A 114 9.45 13.21 -10.55
C THR A 114 9.61 11.69 -10.27
N GLU A 115 10.62 11.29 -9.50
CA GLU A 115 10.76 9.90 -9.07
C GLU A 115 9.57 9.44 -8.21
N VAL A 116 9.11 10.27 -7.27
CA VAL A 116 7.91 9.96 -6.46
C VAL A 116 6.69 9.75 -7.36
N VAL A 117 6.40 10.69 -8.26
CA VAL A 117 5.23 10.58 -9.16
C VAL A 117 5.37 9.41 -10.12
N SER A 118 6.59 9.08 -10.57
CA SER A 118 6.82 7.88 -11.39
C SER A 118 6.43 6.60 -10.63
N GLY A 119 6.72 6.54 -9.33
CA GLY A 119 6.29 5.45 -8.45
C GLY A 119 4.77 5.42 -8.25
N ILE A 120 4.12 6.58 -8.08
CA ILE A 120 2.66 6.68 -8.00
C ILE A 120 2.02 6.16 -9.28
N ALA A 121 2.51 6.60 -10.46
CA ALA A 121 2.01 6.12 -11.75
C ALA A 121 2.22 4.61 -11.93
N GLU A 122 3.36 4.07 -11.48
CA GLU A 122 3.60 2.61 -11.50
C GLU A 122 2.62 1.88 -10.58
N GLY A 123 2.42 2.35 -9.34
CA GLY A 123 1.43 1.79 -8.41
C GLY A 123 0.03 1.79 -9.00
N CYS A 124 -0.39 2.89 -9.65
CA CYS A 124 -1.68 2.98 -10.33
C CYS A 124 -1.81 1.96 -11.47
N ARG A 125 -0.76 1.77 -12.29
CA ARG A 125 -0.75 0.71 -13.33
C ARG A 125 -0.84 -0.70 -12.73
N LEU A 126 -0.13 -0.95 -11.64
CA LEU A 126 -0.18 -2.23 -10.92
C LEU A 126 -1.59 -2.50 -10.37
N ALA A 127 -2.22 -1.48 -9.78
CA ALA A 127 -3.59 -1.57 -9.28
C ALA A 127 -4.65 -1.60 -10.40
N GLY A 128 -4.36 -1.02 -11.57
CA GLY A 128 -5.33 -0.87 -12.67
C GLY A 128 -6.25 0.34 -12.48
N CYS A 129 -5.86 1.33 -11.67
CA CYS A 129 -6.58 2.59 -11.50
C CYS A 129 -5.87 3.74 -12.23
N ALA A 130 -6.59 4.83 -12.49
CA ALA A 130 -6.05 5.99 -13.18
C ALA A 130 -5.60 7.07 -12.19
N LEU A 131 -4.38 7.59 -12.34
CA LEU A 131 -3.98 8.84 -11.70
C LEU A 131 -4.60 9.99 -12.50
N ILE A 132 -5.60 10.67 -11.93
CA ILE A 132 -6.39 11.69 -12.66
C ILE A 132 -6.07 13.11 -12.25
N GLY A 133 -5.24 13.30 -11.25
CA GLY A 133 -4.82 14.60 -10.74
C GLY A 133 -4.14 14.48 -9.39
N GLY A 134 -3.80 15.61 -8.84
CA GLY A 134 -3.15 15.74 -7.55
C GLY A 134 -2.81 17.19 -7.26
N GLU A 135 -2.13 17.43 -6.15
CA GLU A 135 -1.62 18.74 -5.75
C GLU A 135 -0.16 18.62 -5.34
N THR A 136 0.65 19.56 -5.80
CA THR A 136 2.04 19.70 -5.34
C THR A 136 2.20 21.06 -4.68
N ALA A 137 2.36 21.06 -3.35
CA ALA A 137 2.46 22.26 -2.55
C ALA A 137 3.90 22.54 -2.11
N GLU A 138 4.42 23.72 -2.48
CA GLU A 138 5.66 24.24 -1.96
C GLU A 138 5.37 25.05 -0.70
N MET A 139 5.88 24.59 0.47
CA MET A 139 5.59 25.12 1.79
C MET A 139 6.89 25.52 2.53
N PRO A 140 7.51 26.66 2.16
CA PRO A 140 8.75 27.11 2.76
C PRO A 140 8.62 27.30 4.27
N GLY A 141 9.55 26.72 5.04
CA GLY A 141 9.58 26.81 6.51
C GLY A 141 8.68 25.79 7.22
N PHE A 142 7.85 25.04 6.51
CA PHE A 142 7.02 23.97 7.08
C PHE A 142 7.76 22.62 7.05
N TYR A 143 8.37 22.29 5.91
CA TYR A 143 9.25 21.13 5.77
C TYR A 143 10.70 21.57 5.62
N PRO A 144 11.67 20.86 6.22
CA PRO A 144 13.08 21.03 5.94
C PRO A 144 13.39 20.87 4.44
N PRO A 145 14.47 21.52 3.93
CA PRO A 145 14.90 21.31 2.55
C PRO A 145 15.16 19.82 2.25
N GLY A 146 14.62 19.34 1.11
CA GLY A 146 14.72 17.94 0.68
C GLY A 146 13.72 16.99 1.34
N GLU A 147 12.95 17.44 2.31
CA GLU A 147 11.88 16.65 2.92
C GLU A 147 10.54 16.95 2.25
N TYR A 148 9.70 15.91 2.23
CA TYR A 148 8.34 15.97 1.68
C TYR A 148 7.42 15.02 2.44
N ASP A 149 6.13 15.26 2.29
CA ASP A 149 5.07 14.36 2.77
C ASP A 149 4.13 13.99 1.63
N LEU A 150 3.50 12.83 1.75
CA LEU A 150 2.63 12.25 0.74
C LEU A 150 1.32 11.81 1.37
N ALA A 151 0.21 12.18 0.75
CA ALA A 151 -1.10 11.61 1.02
C ALA A 151 -1.76 11.17 -0.29
N GLY A 152 -2.42 10.01 -0.26
CA GLY A 152 -3.12 9.43 -1.39
C GLY A 152 -4.61 9.31 -1.12
N PHE A 153 -5.41 9.40 -2.17
CA PHE A 153 -6.87 9.25 -2.15
C PHE A 153 -7.28 8.33 -3.29
N CYS A 154 -7.82 7.18 -2.93
CA CYS A 154 -8.34 6.22 -3.90
C CYS A 154 -9.86 6.21 -3.85
N VAL A 155 -10.49 6.16 -5.02
CA VAL A 155 -11.92 5.89 -5.17
C VAL A 155 -12.08 4.63 -5.99
N GLY A 156 -12.85 3.69 -5.48
CA GLY A 156 -13.22 2.44 -6.12
C GLY A 156 -14.72 2.28 -6.25
N ILE A 157 -15.14 1.20 -6.87
CA ILE A 157 -16.54 0.87 -7.11
C ILE A 157 -16.78 -0.62 -6.80
N VAL A 158 -17.96 -0.90 -6.25
CA VAL A 158 -18.43 -2.27 -6.04
C VAL A 158 -19.93 -2.34 -6.31
N GLU A 159 -20.43 -3.48 -6.82
CA GLU A 159 -21.87 -3.73 -6.84
C GLU A 159 -22.37 -3.92 -5.40
N LYS A 160 -23.46 -3.25 -5.03
CA LYS A 160 -23.99 -3.23 -3.66
C LYS A 160 -24.19 -4.62 -3.06
N SER A 161 -24.64 -5.58 -3.87
CA SER A 161 -24.84 -6.97 -3.46
C SER A 161 -23.54 -7.76 -3.27
N LEU A 162 -22.39 -7.22 -3.69
CA LEU A 162 -21.07 -7.84 -3.59
C LEU A 162 -20.16 -7.16 -2.56
N ILE A 163 -20.70 -6.22 -1.79
CA ILE A 163 -19.92 -5.56 -0.72
C ILE A 163 -19.56 -6.60 0.34
N LEU A 164 -18.27 -6.65 0.69
CA LEU A 164 -17.76 -7.43 1.81
C LEU A 164 -17.89 -6.59 3.10
N ASP A 165 -18.96 -6.83 3.82
CA ASP A 165 -19.34 -6.10 5.06
C ASP A 165 -19.30 -7.00 6.30
N CYS A 166 -18.53 -8.09 6.25
CA CYS A 166 -18.38 -9.13 7.27
C CYS A 166 -19.60 -10.06 7.40
N SER A 167 -20.74 -9.79 6.77
CA SER A 167 -21.99 -10.56 6.96
C SER A 167 -21.90 -12.01 6.46
N GLN A 168 -20.97 -12.31 5.58
CA GLN A 168 -20.76 -13.65 5.00
C GLN A 168 -19.78 -14.49 5.83
N VAL A 169 -19.02 -13.88 6.75
CA VAL A 169 -18.02 -14.56 7.57
C VAL A 169 -18.69 -15.46 8.59
N GLN A 170 -18.24 -16.71 8.70
CA GLN A 170 -18.80 -17.73 9.58
C GLN A 170 -17.69 -18.36 10.44
N VAL A 171 -18.09 -18.87 11.61
CA VAL A 171 -17.21 -19.73 12.41
C VAL A 171 -16.81 -20.95 11.60
N GLY A 172 -15.54 -21.28 11.59
CA GLY A 172 -14.94 -22.32 10.77
C GLY A 172 -14.39 -21.82 9.41
N ASP A 173 -14.59 -20.54 9.04
CA ASP A 173 -13.91 -19.99 7.87
C ASP A 173 -12.40 -19.96 8.07
N VAL A 174 -11.67 -20.26 7.00
CA VAL A 174 -10.21 -20.36 7.01
C VAL A 174 -9.61 -19.04 6.58
N ALA A 175 -8.67 -18.53 7.38
CA ALA A 175 -7.89 -17.36 7.06
C ALA A 175 -6.70 -17.75 6.17
N ILE A 176 -6.71 -17.29 4.93
CA ILE A 176 -5.61 -17.48 3.96
C ILE A 176 -4.78 -16.20 3.91
N GLY A 177 -3.57 -16.27 4.46
CA GLY A 177 -2.60 -15.19 4.44
C GLY A 177 -1.82 -15.14 3.14
N LEU A 178 -1.78 -13.97 2.50
CA LEU A 178 -0.99 -13.72 1.30
C LEU A 178 0.34 -13.06 1.67
N GLU A 179 1.45 -13.58 1.11
CA GLU A 179 2.79 -13.08 1.43
C GLU A 179 2.93 -11.58 1.20
N SER A 180 3.63 -10.89 2.11
CA SER A 180 4.10 -9.53 1.91
C SER A 180 5.40 -9.49 1.11
N SER A 181 5.72 -8.33 0.54
CA SER A 181 7.02 -8.08 -0.10
C SER A 181 8.13 -7.74 0.90
N GLY A 182 7.80 -7.57 2.17
CA GLY A 182 8.67 -7.13 3.25
C GLY A 182 7.90 -6.34 4.30
N VAL A 183 8.53 -5.29 4.85
CA VAL A 183 7.96 -4.46 5.93
C VAL A 183 6.74 -3.67 5.49
N HIS A 184 6.58 -3.44 4.18
CA HIS A 184 5.58 -2.55 3.58
C HIS A 184 5.81 -1.09 4.01
N SER A 185 4.78 -0.40 4.53
CA SER A 185 4.90 1.03 4.91
C SER A 185 4.65 1.29 6.40
N ASN A 186 4.58 0.24 7.23
CA ASN A 186 4.24 0.36 8.65
C ASN A 186 5.43 0.00 9.56
N GLY A 187 5.44 0.54 10.77
CA GLY A 187 6.46 0.23 11.78
C GLY A 187 7.81 0.97 11.59
N PHE A 188 7.92 1.87 10.61
CA PHE A 188 9.20 2.53 10.28
C PHE A 188 9.71 3.48 11.36
N SER A 189 8.88 3.98 12.26
CA SER A 189 9.36 4.74 13.42
C SER A 189 10.20 3.86 14.34
N LEU A 190 9.81 2.60 14.56
CA LEU A 190 10.59 1.63 15.32
C LEU A 190 11.88 1.22 14.57
N VAL A 191 11.76 0.90 13.27
CA VAL A 191 12.92 0.55 12.42
C VAL A 191 13.98 1.65 12.47
N ARG A 192 13.58 2.91 12.28
CA ARG A 192 14.49 4.06 12.32
C ARG A 192 15.13 4.25 13.70
N LYS A 193 14.36 4.09 14.78
CA LYS A 193 14.89 4.14 16.13
C LYS A 193 15.98 3.09 16.35
N ILE A 194 15.78 1.85 15.88
CA ILE A 194 16.78 0.78 15.96
C ILE A 194 18.04 1.17 15.17
N ILE A 195 17.89 1.64 13.94
CA ILE A 195 19.00 2.06 13.08
C ILE A 195 19.84 3.15 13.75
N ASP A 196 19.17 4.17 14.31
CA ASP A 196 19.82 5.31 14.96
C ASP A 196 20.50 4.90 16.27
N GLU A 197 19.84 4.09 17.11
CA GLU A 197 20.34 3.67 18.42
C GLU A 197 21.59 2.78 18.31
N TYR A 198 21.60 1.89 17.32
CA TYR A 198 22.73 0.94 17.12
C TYR A 198 23.71 1.40 16.04
N ASN A 199 23.58 2.62 15.50
CA ASN A 199 24.44 3.21 14.46
C ASN A 199 24.61 2.26 13.24
N ILE A 200 23.51 1.70 12.75
CA ILE A 200 23.51 0.71 11.67
C ILE A 200 23.60 1.42 10.33
N SER A 201 24.48 0.92 9.45
CA SER A 201 24.58 1.40 8.08
C SER A 201 23.47 0.79 7.20
N LEU A 202 22.73 1.62 6.48
CA LEU A 202 21.75 1.18 5.48
C LEU A 202 22.42 0.49 4.27
N GLN A 203 23.74 0.60 4.13
CA GLN A 203 24.54 -0.07 3.09
C GLN A 203 25.00 -1.48 3.52
N ASP A 204 24.82 -1.85 4.78
CA ASP A 204 25.15 -3.18 5.26
C ASP A 204 24.34 -4.23 4.50
N CYS A 205 25.03 -5.32 4.12
CA CYS A 205 24.43 -6.44 3.39
C CYS A 205 24.54 -7.73 4.26
N PRO A 206 23.64 -7.91 5.23
CA PRO A 206 23.64 -9.12 6.05
C PRO A 206 23.46 -10.37 5.19
N ASP A 207 24.17 -11.45 5.49
CA ASP A 207 24.19 -12.70 4.70
C ASP A 207 22.78 -13.26 4.45
N TYR A 208 21.90 -13.16 5.43
CA TYR A 208 20.52 -13.66 5.34
C TYR A 208 19.60 -12.80 4.45
N LEU A 209 20.04 -11.62 4.02
CA LEU A 209 19.32 -10.80 3.02
C LEU A 209 19.82 -11.08 1.58
N ASN A 210 20.51 -12.20 1.33
CA ASN A 210 20.93 -12.62 -0.01
C ASN A 210 21.69 -11.52 -0.77
N LYS A 211 22.64 -10.85 -0.10
CA LYS A 211 23.43 -9.73 -0.64
C LYS A 211 22.66 -8.45 -0.97
N THR A 212 21.39 -8.38 -0.58
CA THR A 212 20.60 -7.13 -0.64
C THR A 212 21.01 -6.25 0.52
N SER A 213 21.22 -4.95 0.29
CA SER A 213 21.51 -4.02 1.38
C SER A 213 20.27 -3.85 2.27
N LEU A 214 20.51 -3.50 3.54
CA LEU A 214 19.44 -3.25 4.50
C LEU A 214 18.50 -2.14 3.98
N GLY A 215 19.06 -1.08 3.42
CA GLY A 215 18.28 0.02 2.84
C GLY A 215 17.38 -0.44 1.69
N GLU A 216 17.88 -1.32 0.81
CA GLU A 216 17.07 -1.90 -0.28
C GLU A 216 15.96 -2.78 0.24
N ALA A 217 16.26 -3.65 1.21
CA ALA A 217 15.25 -4.52 1.82
C ALA A 217 14.14 -3.71 2.52
N LEU A 218 14.50 -2.64 3.22
CA LEU A 218 13.56 -1.74 3.90
C LEU A 218 12.77 -0.86 2.93
N LEU A 219 13.34 -0.47 1.78
CA LEU A 219 12.64 0.31 0.75
C LEU A 219 11.85 -0.54 -0.24
N THR A 220 11.85 -1.87 -0.11
CA THR A 220 10.97 -2.74 -0.92
C THR A 220 9.53 -2.20 -0.83
N PRO A 221 8.87 -1.92 -1.97
CA PRO A 221 7.54 -1.32 -1.94
C PRO A 221 6.49 -2.30 -1.43
N THR A 222 5.44 -1.75 -0.86
CA THR A 222 4.23 -2.46 -0.44
C THR A 222 3.62 -3.21 -1.62
N LYS A 223 3.28 -4.47 -1.43
CA LYS A 223 2.64 -5.30 -2.45
C LYS A 223 1.21 -4.84 -2.73
N ILE A 224 0.86 -4.73 -4.00
CA ILE A 224 -0.50 -4.40 -4.45
C ILE A 224 -1.22 -5.72 -4.79
N TYR A 225 -2.33 -6.00 -4.08
CA TYR A 225 -3.09 -7.25 -4.19
C TYR A 225 -4.32 -7.14 -5.11
N VAL A 226 -4.59 -5.96 -5.66
CA VAL A 226 -5.83 -5.64 -6.39
C VAL A 226 -6.12 -6.61 -7.53
N LYS A 227 -5.22 -6.70 -8.52
CA LYS A 227 -5.47 -7.52 -9.72
C LYS A 227 -5.67 -9.00 -9.41
N PRO A 228 -4.80 -9.66 -8.61
CA PRO A 228 -4.97 -11.08 -8.32
C PRO A 228 -6.26 -11.38 -7.53
N ILE A 229 -6.66 -10.50 -6.61
CA ILE A 229 -7.89 -10.71 -5.82
C ILE A 229 -9.14 -10.47 -6.69
N LEU A 230 -9.20 -9.39 -7.46
CA LEU A 230 -10.31 -9.16 -8.37
C LEU A 230 -10.43 -10.28 -9.42
N ALA A 231 -9.30 -10.82 -9.88
CA ALA A 231 -9.30 -11.98 -10.78
C ALA A 231 -9.81 -13.24 -10.06
N ALA A 232 -9.47 -13.45 -8.79
CA ALA A 232 -9.98 -14.56 -7.98
C ALA A 232 -11.51 -14.50 -7.84
N GLN A 233 -12.06 -13.33 -7.50
CA GLN A 233 -13.50 -13.12 -7.42
C GLN A 233 -14.19 -13.36 -8.75
N LYS A 234 -13.63 -12.86 -9.86
CA LYS A 234 -14.15 -13.12 -11.23
C LYS A 234 -14.09 -14.60 -11.62
N ALA A 235 -13.13 -15.35 -11.09
CA ALA A 235 -13.02 -16.80 -11.30
C ALA A 235 -13.97 -17.61 -10.40
N GLY A 236 -14.73 -16.95 -9.52
CA GLY A 236 -15.74 -17.58 -8.67
C GLY A 236 -15.19 -18.10 -7.33
N LEU A 237 -14.03 -17.63 -6.89
CA LEU A 237 -13.61 -17.87 -5.51
C LEU A 237 -14.55 -17.13 -4.55
N ASP A 238 -15.12 -17.87 -3.64
CA ASP A 238 -16.07 -17.36 -2.64
C ASP A 238 -15.31 -16.80 -1.44
N ILE A 239 -15.09 -15.50 -1.46
CA ILE A 239 -14.36 -14.76 -0.43
C ILE A 239 -15.38 -14.10 0.49
N HIS A 240 -15.39 -14.48 1.77
CA HIS A 240 -16.31 -13.99 2.78
C HIS A 240 -15.87 -12.69 3.45
N GLY A 241 -14.55 -12.44 3.51
CA GLY A 241 -13.99 -11.25 4.12
C GLY A 241 -12.54 -11.04 3.70
N MET A 242 -12.05 -9.81 3.86
CA MET A 242 -10.67 -9.44 3.54
C MET A 242 -10.09 -8.48 4.57
N ALA A 243 -8.78 -8.59 4.82
CA ALA A 243 -8.05 -7.65 5.67
C ALA A 243 -6.71 -7.27 5.03
N HIS A 244 -6.43 -5.96 4.94
CA HIS A 244 -5.11 -5.43 4.63
C HIS A 244 -4.31 -5.31 5.94
N ILE A 245 -3.13 -5.92 5.99
CA ILE A 245 -2.33 -5.97 7.22
C ILE A 245 -1.35 -4.79 7.24
N THR A 246 -1.71 -3.78 8.00
CA THR A 246 -1.01 -2.51 8.15
C THR A 246 -0.49 -2.31 9.58
N GLY A 247 -0.41 -1.07 10.08
CA GLY A 247 -0.07 -0.78 11.47
C GLY A 247 -0.99 -1.50 12.45
N GLY A 248 -0.43 -2.00 13.55
CA GLY A 248 -1.13 -2.89 14.46
C GLY A 248 -1.07 -4.38 14.08
N GLY A 249 -0.49 -4.72 12.90
CA GLY A 249 -0.26 -6.10 12.47
C GLY A 249 -1.53 -6.93 12.35
N LEU A 250 -1.38 -8.26 12.42
CA LEU A 250 -2.52 -9.19 12.37
C LEU A 250 -3.54 -8.94 13.49
N PRO A 251 -3.13 -8.69 14.76
CA PRO A 251 -4.08 -8.56 15.86
C PRO A 251 -5.08 -7.40 15.73
N GLU A 252 -4.67 -6.26 15.15
CA GLU A 252 -5.56 -5.10 15.01
C GLU A 252 -6.34 -5.08 13.70
N ASN A 253 -5.79 -5.71 12.64
CA ASN A 253 -6.41 -5.63 11.31
C ASN A 253 -7.41 -6.76 11.04
N LEU A 254 -7.16 -7.98 11.53
CA LEU A 254 -8.08 -9.10 11.32
C LEU A 254 -9.48 -8.88 11.91
N PRO A 255 -9.63 -8.32 13.12
CA PRO A 255 -10.98 -8.08 13.67
C PRO A 255 -11.85 -7.15 12.82
N ARG A 256 -11.26 -6.34 11.93
CA ARG A 256 -11.99 -5.40 11.06
C ARG A 256 -12.83 -6.10 9.97
N CYS A 257 -12.46 -7.34 9.61
CA CYS A 257 -13.21 -8.13 8.64
C CYS A 257 -14.09 -9.21 9.29
N LEU A 258 -14.29 -9.16 10.61
CA LEU A 258 -15.08 -10.14 11.35
C LEU A 258 -16.38 -9.55 11.87
N PRO A 259 -17.44 -10.35 11.96
CA PRO A 259 -18.63 -10.02 12.74
C PRO A 259 -18.27 -9.80 14.22
N LYS A 260 -19.06 -8.97 14.89
CA LYS A 260 -18.85 -8.67 16.30
C LYS A 260 -18.91 -9.94 17.17
N GLY A 261 -17.87 -10.19 17.92
CA GLY A 261 -17.76 -11.32 18.86
C GLY A 261 -17.06 -12.54 18.27
N MET A 262 -16.64 -12.50 17.00
CA MET A 262 -15.76 -13.51 16.41
C MET A 262 -14.29 -13.12 16.53
N SER A 263 -13.41 -14.11 16.48
CA SER A 263 -11.95 -13.97 16.46
C SER A 263 -11.34 -14.92 15.44
N ILE A 264 -10.03 -14.79 15.20
CA ILE A 264 -9.27 -15.74 14.39
C ILE A 264 -8.15 -16.32 15.24
N ASP A 265 -8.14 -17.65 15.35
CA ASP A 265 -7.06 -18.39 16.00
C ASP A 265 -5.90 -18.55 15.03
N ILE A 266 -4.83 -17.75 15.21
CA ILE A 266 -3.69 -17.69 14.30
C ILE A 266 -2.63 -18.72 14.69
N ASP A 267 -2.24 -19.57 13.74
CA ASP A 267 -1.06 -20.43 13.82
C ASP A 267 0.16 -19.71 13.25
N LYS A 268 0.93 -19.06 14.12
CA LYS A 268 2.17 -18.34 13.74
C LYS A 268 3.25 -19.23 13.13
N SER A 269 3.14 -20.56 13.23
CA SER A 269 4.08 -21.53 12.66
C SER A 269 3.75 -21.94 11.23
N SER A 270 2.59 -21.52 10.70
CA SER A 270 2.08 -21.95 9.39
C SER A 270 2.77 -21.27 8.20
N TRP A 271 3.60 -20.25 8.44
CA TRP A 271 4.40 -19.61 7.39
C TRP A 271 5.80 -19.24 7.87
N ASP A 272 6.73 -19.09 6.92
CA ASP A 272 8.09 -18.63 7.21
C ASP A 272 8.12 -17.10 7.36
N ILE A 273 8.49 -16.63 8.54
CA ILE A 273 8.69 -15.19 8.78
C ILE A 273 9.92 -14.71 7.99
N PRO A 274 9.77 -13.70 7.10
CA PRO A 274 10.86 -13.18 6.30
C PRO A 274 12.05 -12.68 7.13
N PRO A 275 13.29 -12.84 6.62
CA PRO A 275 14.51 -12.53 7.36
C PRO A 275 14.59 -11.11 7.91
N ILE A 276 14.00 -10.14 7.23
CA ILE A 276 14.01 -8.75 7.67
C ILE A 276 13.34 -8.54 9.04
N PHE A 277 12.26 -9.29 9.33
CA PHE A 277 11.60 -9.21 10.64
C PHE A 277 12.43 -9.87 11.74
N LYS A 278 13.11 -10.97 11.41
CA LYS A 278 14.06 -11.63 12.33
C LYS A 278 15.20 -10.68 12.68
N TRP A 279 15.70 -9.94 11.70
CA TRP A 279 16.71 -8.90 11.91
C TRP A 279 16.20 -7.77 12.84
N ILE A 280 15.00 -7.24 12.57
CA ILE A 280 14.40 -6.17 13.41
C ILE A 280 14.28 -6.64 14.87
N SER A 281 13.74 -7.85 15.09
CA SER A 281 13.58 -8.40 16.44
C SER A 281 14.93 -8.62 17.14
N ALA A 282 15.89 -9.24 16.46
CA ALA A 282 17.18 -9.59 17.06
C ALA A 282 18.04 -8.35 17.38
N VAL A 283 18.13 -7.40 16.45
CA VAL A 283 18.97 -6.21 16.63
C VAL A 283 18.30 -5.19 17.57
N GLY A 284 17.00 -5.00 17.42
CA GLY A 284 16.23 -4.08 18.26
C GLY A 284 15.85 -4.65 19.62
N ASN A 285 16.17 -5.91 19.89
CA ASN A 285 15.71 -6.66 21.06
C ASN A 285 14.20 -6.49 21.29
N VAL A 286 13.42 -6.62 20.18
CA VAL A 286 11.96 -6.43 20.18
C VAL A 286 11.29 -7.77 20.44
N GLU A 287 10.48 -7.81 21.49
CA GLU A 287 9.73 -9.01 21.89
C GLU A 287 8.76 -9.44 20.78
N GLU A 288 8.51 -10.76 20.66
CA GLU A 288 7.66 -11.34 19.61
C GLU A 288 6.28 -10.70 19.54
N GLU A 289 5.63 -10.50 20.69
CA GLU A 289 4.31 -9.87 20.76
C GLU A 289 4.33 -8.45 20.18
N ALA A 290 5.34 -7.65 20.53
CA ALA A 290 5.51 -6.30 19.99
C ALA A 290 5.79 -6.31 18.48
N MET A 291 6.51 -7.31 17.97
CA MET A 291 6.71 -7.52 16.53
C MET A 291 5.38 -7.77 15.81
N PHE A 292 4.54 -8.67 16.32
CA PHE A 292 3.23 -8.98 15.72
C PHE A 292 2.22 -7.83 15.85
N ASN A 293 2.35 -6.98 16.88
CA ASN A 293 1.51 -5.79 17.08
C ASN A 293 1.99 -4.57 16.27
N THR A 294 3.16 -4.65 15.61
CA THR A 294 3.73 -3.53 14.84
C THR A 294 3.79 -3.83 13.36
N PHE A 295 4.13 -5.05 12.98
CA PHE A 295 4.48 -5.44 11.62
C PHE A 295 3.55 -6.52 11.05
N ASN A 296 3.53 -6.62 9.72
CA ASN A 296 2.79 -7.66 9.01
C ASN A 296 3.39 -9.08 9.16
N MET A 297 4.60 -9.21 9.67
CA MET A 297 5.33 -10.46 9.90
C MET A 297 5.41 -11.41 8.70
N GLY A 298 5.28 -10.90 7.47
CA GLY A 298 5.32 -11.67 6.24
C GLY A 298 3.95 -11.92 5.59
N ILE A 299 2.87 -11.54 6.24
CA ILE A 299 1.50 -11.62 5.72
C ILE A 299 0.97 -10.20 5.49
N GLY A 300 0.86 -9.79 4.23
CA GLY A 300 0.45 -8.42 3.90
C GLY A 300 -1.05 -8.27 3.63
N PHE A 301 -1.74 -9.37 3.32
CA PHE A 301 -3.17 -9.38 3.06
C PHE A 301 -3.78 -10.73 3.49
N VAL A 302 -5.03 -10.72 3.92
CA VAL A 302 -5.74 -11.95 4.33
C VAL A 302 -7.08 -12.00 3.61
N VAL A 303 -7.46 -13.19 3.14
CA VAL A 303 -8.81 -13.49 2.65
C VAL A 303 -9.42 -14.59 3.51
N LEU A 304 -10.70 -14.47 3.83
CA LEU A 304 -11.48 -15.47 4.56
C LEU A 304 -12.32 -16.26 3.57
N VAL A 305 -12.24 -17.57 3.63
CA VAL A 305 -12.97 -18.47 2.73
C VAL A 305 -13.51 -19.67 3.50
N SER A 306 -14.53 -20.35 2.97
CA SER A 306 -15.00 -21.59 3.57
C SER A 306 -13.88 -22.66 3.57
N PRO A 307 -13.90 -23.64 4.51
CA PRO A 307 -12.90 -24.73 4.56
C PRO A 307 -12.76 -25.49 3.24
N THR A 308 -13.85 -25.65 2.50
CA THR A 308 -13.85 -26.34 1.19
C THR A 308 -13.15 -25.55 0.09
N GLN A 309 -13.00 -24.24 0.24
CA GLN A 309 -12.34 -23.35 -0.71
C GLN A 309 -10.85 -23.11 -0.37
N ALA A 310 -10.39 -23.49 0.81
CA ALA A 310 -9.06 -23.13 1.30
C ALA A 310 -7.93 -23.59 0.35
N GLU A 311 -7.90 -24.87 -0.01
CA GLU A 311 -6.87 -25.42 -0.90
C GLU A 311 -6.96 -24.82 -2.33
N ILE A 312 -8.17 -24.62 -2.83
CA ILE A 312 -8.41 -24.00 -4.15
C ILE A 312 -7.87 -22.57 -4.16
N THR A 313 -8.11 -21.81 -3.09
CA THR A 313 -7.65 -20.41 -2.92
C THR A 313 -6.12 -20.34 -2.86
N ILE A 314 -5.47 -21.22 -2.08
CA ILE A 314 -4.01 -21.29 -2.01
C ILE A 314 -3.41 -21.59 -3.39
N ASN A 315 -3.95 -22.59 -4.08
CA ASN A 315 -3.47 -22.95 -5.42
C ASN A 315 -3.71 -21.85 -6.45
N TRP A 316 -4.84 -21.13 -6.35
CA TRP A 316 -5.11 -19.97 -7.18
C TRP A 316 -4.02 -18.91 -7.03
N PHE A 317 -3.76 -18.44 -5.81
CA PHE A 317 -2.74 -17.41 -5.58
C PHE A 317 -1.34 -17.88 -5.95
N ALA A 318 -1.00 -19.15 -5.72
CA ALA A 318 0.25 -19.73 -6.18
C ALA A 318 0.38 -19.65 -7.71
N SER A 319 -0.70 -19.89 -8.46
CA SER A 319 -0.73 -19.74 -9.93
C SER A 319 -0.52 -18.29 -10.39
N GLN A 320 -0.83 -17.32 -9.54
CA GLN A 320 -0.59 -15.90 -9.78
C GLN A 320 0.80 -15.43 -9.27
N GLY A 321 1.66 -16.36 -8.82
CA GLY A 321 2.98 -16.05 -8.28
C GLY A 321 2.97 -15.44 -6.88
N ILE A 322 1.89 -15.62 -6.12
CA ILE A 322 1.76 -15.16 -4.75
C ILE A 322 1.72 -16.38 -3.83
N LYS A 323 2.66 -16.47 -2.89
CA LYS A 323 2.57 -17.50 -1.85
C LYS A 323 1.41 -17.19 -0.92
N ALA A 324 0.64 -18.22 -0.61
CA ALA A 324 -0.51 -18.15 0.27
C ALA A 324 -0.43 -19.29 1.29
N TYR A 325 -0.90 -19.01 2.50
CA TYR A 325 -0.80 -19.92 3.64
C TYR A 325 -2.13 -19.98 4.38
N CYS A 326 -2.51 -21.17 4.84
CA CYS A 326 -3.57 -21.29 5.84
C CYS A 326 -2.98 -20.84 7.19
N ILE A 327 -3.38 -19.65 7.65
CA ILE A 327 -2.79 -19.02 8.84
C ILE A 327 -3.67 -19.12 10.09
N GLY A 328 -4.89 -19.61 9.97
CA GLY A 328 -5.82 -19.74 11.10
C GLY A 328 -7.24 -19.99 10.68
N GLU A 329 -8.14 -20.00 11.67
CA GLU A 329 -9.56 -20.29 11.52
C GLU A 329 -10.39 -19.31 12.35
N VAL A 330 -11.57 -18.95 11.85
CA VAL A 330 -12.53 -18.07 12.53
C VAL A 330 -13.23 -18.86 13.65
N SER A 331 -13.23 -18.30 14.86
CA SER A 331 -13.79 -18.87 16.09
C SER A 331 -14.79 -17.95 16.80
#